data_bec85c31db3c60336a5e23df46932519
#
_entry.id   bec85c31db3c60336a5e23df46932519
#
_cell.length_a   1.000
_cell.length_b   1.000
_cell.length_c   1.000
_cell.angle_alpha   90.00
_cell.angle_beta   90.00
_cell.angle_gamma   90.00
#
_symmetry.space_group_name_H-M   'P 1'
#
loop_
_entity.id
_entity.type
_entity.pdbx_description
1 polymer ?
#
loop_
_entity_poly.entity_id
_entity_poly.type
_entity_poly.pdbx_seq_one_letter_code
_entity_poly.pdbx_strand_id
1 'polypeptide(L)' 'IELMLNAANINLVAMSRYLSPLGPDGHPAMNTVLGGQVFALIVMTLAACEVAVGLAIIVALYRNRGTANPDDAADMKW' A
#
# COMPACT_ATOMS: atom_id res chain seq x y z
N ILE A 1 -6.89 0.58 5.85
CA ILE A 1 -5.80 1.36 5.21
C ILE A 1 -5.39 0.68 3.89
N GLU A 2 -5.19 -0.62 3.87
CA GLU A 2 -4.82 -1.37 2.66
C GLU A 2 -5.84 -1.21 1.53
N LEU A 3 -7.12 -1.27 1.86
CA LEU A 3 -8.19 -1.06 0.89
C LEU A 3 -8.16 0.36 0.31
N MET A 4 -7.88 1.36 1.15
CA MET A 4 -7.75 2.75 0.73
C MET A 4 -6.54 2.95 -0.20
N LEU A 5 -5.42 2.33 0.14
CA LEU A 5 -4.21 2.37 -0.71
C LEU A 5 -4.48 1.70 -2.06
N ASN A 6 -5.22 0.60 -2.07
CA ASN A 6 -5.59 -0.09 -3.31
C ASN A 6 -6.49 0.78 -4.20
N ALA A 7 -7.46 1.47 -3.61
CA ALA A 7 -8.31 2.42 -4.32
C ALA A 7 -7.49 3.58 -4.91
N ALA A 8 -6.52 4.11 -4.15
CA ALA A 8 -5.62 5.14 -4.63
C ALA A 8 -4.76 4.65 -5.81
N ASN A 9 -4.30 3.40 -5.78
CA ASN A 9 -3.53 2.80 -6.85
C ASN A 9 -4.34 2.68 -8.15
N ILE A 10 -5.61 2.31 -8.08
CA ILE A 10 -6.48 2.25 -9.25
C ILE A 10 -6.59 3.64 -9.89
N ASN A 11 -6.81 4.67 -9.08
CA ASN A 11 -6.86 6.05 -9.57
C ASN A 11 -5.53 6.47 -10.19
N LEU A 12 -4.40 6.16 -9.54
CA LEU A 12 -3.07 6.53 -10.02
C LEU A 12 -2.77 5.93 -11.39
N VAL A 13 -3.06 4.64 -11.58
CA VAL A 13 -2.85 3.96 -12.86
C VAL A 13 -3.80 4.52 -13.93
N ALA A 14 -5.06 4.74 -13.60
CA ALA A 14 -6.04 5.32 -14.51
C ALA A 14 -5.62 6.73 -14.95
N MET A 15 -5.25 7.59 -14.02
CA MET A 15 -4.83 8.96 -14.32
C MET A 15 -3.55 9.00 -15.14
N SER A 16 -2.59 8.13 -14.86
CA SER A 16 -1.35 8.05 -15.65
C SER A 16 -1.63 7.69 -17.10
N ARG A 17 -2.69 6.94 -17.35
CA ARG A 17 -3.11 6.57 -18.70
C ARG A 17 -3.84 7.71 -19.44
N TYR A 18 -4.80 8.34 -18.76
CA TYR A 18 -5.70 9.32 -19.40
C TYR A 18 -5.17 10.75 -19.38
N LEU A 19 -4.33 11.12 -18.43
CA LEU A 19 -3.78 12.47 -18.32
C LEU A 19 -2.35 12.58 -18.87
N SER A 20 -1.79 11.49 -19.41
CA SER A 20 -0.46 11.54 -20.02
C SER A 20 -0.46 12.40 -21.26
N PRO A 21 0.53 13.29 -21.43
CA PRO A 21 0.68 14.05 -22.65
C PRO A 21 0.83 13.11 -23.85
N LEU A 22 0.27 13.51 -24.98
CA LEU A 22 0.41 12.74 -26.21
C LEU A 22 1.84 12.89 -26.76
N GLY A 23 2.40 11.78 -27.16
CA GLY A 23 3.65 11.78 -27.92
C GLY A 23 3.45 12.23 -29.36
N PRO A 24 4.53 12.33 -30.14
CA PRO A 24 4.47 12.74 -31.56
C PRO A 24 3.63 11.82 -32.42
N ASP A 25 3.42 10.58 -32.00
CA ASP A 25 2.62 9.53 -32.63
C ASP A 25 1.14 9.57 -32.25
N GLY A 26 0.72 10.55 -31.42
CA GLY A 26 -0.66 10.69 -30.95
C GLY A 26 -1.07 9.71 -29.85
N HIS A 27 -0.14 8.91 -29.32
CA HIS A 27 -0.40 8.01 -28.22
C HIS A 27 0.14 8.59 -26.90
N PRO A 28 -0.42 8.16 -25.73
CA PRO A 28 0.10 8.59 -24.44
C PRO A 28 1.60 8.27 -24.29
N ALA A 29 2.36 9.22 -23.77
CA ALA A 29 3.79 9.05 -23.59
C ALA A 29 4.08 7.85 -22.66
N MET A 30 4.78 6.85 -23.19
CA MET A 30 5.00 5.58 -22.52
C MET A 30 5.71 5.76 -21.16
N ASN A 31 6.65 6.68 -21.06
CA ASN A 31 7.37 6.96 -19.82
C ASN A 31 6.43 7.44 -18.70
N THR A 32 5.42 8.25 -19.02
CA THR A 32 4.44 8.73 -18.05
C THR A 32 3.49 7.62 -17.62
N VAL A 33 3.03 6.80 -18.57
CA VAL A 33 2.16 5.64 -18.28
C VAL A 33 2.88 4.63 -17.40
N LEU A 34 4.12 4.29 -17.76
CA LEU A 34 4.93 3.36 -16.97
C LEU A 34 5.26 3.92 -15.59
N GLY A 35 5.49 5.25 -15.49
CA GLY A 35 5.73 5.89 -14.20
C GLY A 35 4.61 5.66 -13.20
N GLY A 36 3.35 5.80 -13.63
CA GLY A 36 2.18 5.51 -12.78
C GLY A 36 2.11 4.05 -12.35
N GLN A 37 2.41 3.13 -13.26
CA GLN A 37 2.41 1.69 -12.95
C GLN A 37 3.52 1.31 -11.96
N VAL A 38 4.74 1.83 -12.16
CA VAL A 38 5.86 1.60 -11.25
C VAL A 38 5.56 2.16 -9.87
N PHE A 39 4.99 3.36 -9.80
CA PHE A 39 4.62 3.96 -8.52
C PHE A 39 3.56 3.11 -7.80
N ALA A 40 2.57 2.58 -8.51
CA ALA A 40 1.57 1.68 -7.95
C ALA A 40 2.21 0.41 -7.38
N LEU A 41 3.20 -0.17 -8.05
CA LEU A 41 3.95 -1.33 -7.54
C LEU A 41 4.70 -1.01 -6.24
N ILE A 42 5.29 0.18 -6.15
CA ILE A 42 5.97 0.64 -4.93
C ILE A 42 4.97 0.75 -3.79
N VAL A 43 3.80 1.35 -4.01
CA VAL A 43 2.75 1.48 -2.98
C VAL A 43 2.24 0.11 -2.55
N MET A 44 2.05 -0.84 -3.48
CA MET A 44 1.66 -2.21 -3.15
C MET A 44 2.71 -2.90 -2.28
N THR A 45 3.99 -2.69 -2.56
CA THR A 45 5.09 -3.23 -1.75
C THR A 45 5.07 -2.65 -0.34
N LEU A 46 4.85 -1.34 -0.20
CA LEU A 46 4.72 -0.69 1.11
C LEU A 46 3.53 -1.23 1.90
N ALA A 47 2.39 -1.43 1.24
CA ALA A 47 1.20 -2.03 1.84
C ALA A 47 1.49 -3.46 2.36
N ALA A 48 2.18 -4.27 1.57
CA ALA A 48 2.58 -5.62 1.97
C ALA A 48 3.53 -5.60 3.18
N CYS A 49 4.49 -4.69 3.22
CA CYS A 49 5.41 -4.52 4.36
C CYS A 49 4.65 -4.12 5.63
N GLU A 50 3.68 -3.23 5.54
CA GLU A 50 2.85 -2.79 6.66
C GLU A 50 2.05 -3.94 7.26
N VAL A 51 1.43 -4.77 6.42
CA VAL A 51 0.73 -5.98 6.85
C VAL A 51 1.68 -6.97 7.52
N ALA A 52 2.86 -7.18 6.97
CA ALA A 52 3.86 -8.08 7.54
C ALA A 52 4.29 -7.64 8.95
N VAL A 53 4.52 -6.35 9.15
CA VAL A 53 4.85 -5.77 10.46
C VAL A 53 3.68 -5.95 11.44
N GLY A 54 2.46 -5.68 11.01
CA GLY A 54 1.26 -5.87 11.84
C GLY A 54 1.09 -7.31 12.29
N LEU A 55 1.26 -8.27 11.38
CA LEU A 55 1.21 -9.69 11.71
C LEU A 55 2.33 -10.10 12.67
N ALA A 56 3.53 -9.59 12.49
CA ALA A 56 4.65 -9.86 13.39
C ALA A 56 4.35 -9.37 14.81
N ILE A 57 3.76 -8.20 14.96
CA ILE A 57 3.35 -7.66 16.26
C ILE A 57 2.29 -8.56 16.92
N ILE A 58 1.28 -8.97 16.16
CA ILE A 58 0.22 -9.87 16.68
C ILE A 58 0.81 -11.21 17.12
N VAL A 59 1.68 -11.80 16.33
CA VAL A 59 2.34 -13.07 16.68
C VAL A 59 3.20 -12.91 17.94
N ALA A 60 3.96 -11.83 18.05
CA ALA A 60 4.78 -11.56 19.23
C ALA A 60 3.90 -11.36 20.49
N LEU A 61 2.80 -10.62 20.35
CA LEU A 61 1.86 -10.42 21.44
C LEU A 61 1.27 -11.76 21.91
N TYR A 62 0.80 -12.57 20.97
CA TYR A 62 0.23 -13.88 21.30
C TYR A 62 1.22 -14.81 21.99
N ARG A 63 2.47 -14.84 21.53
CA ARG A 63 3.51 -15.66 22.14
C ARG A 63 3.85 -15.22 23.56
N ASN A 64 3.79 -13.93 23.85
CA ASN A 64 4.14 -13.38 25.15
C ASN A 64 2.97 -13.39 26.14
N ARG A 65 1.75 -13.26 25.66
CA ARG A 65 0.55 -13.08 26.50
C ARG A 65 -0.46 -14.21 26.41
N GLY A 66 -0.36 -15.07 25.38
CA GLY A 66 -1.33 -16.12 25.12
C GLY A 66 -2.68 -15.62 24.61
N THR A 67 -2.78 -14.34 24.24
CA THR A 67 -3.99 -13.70 23.72
C THR A 67 -3.63 -12.73 22.59
N ALA A 68 -4.52 -12.59 21.61
CA ALA A 68 -4.43 -11.59 20.55
C ALA A 68 -5.28 -10.34 20.83
N ASN A 69 -5.93 -10.27 22.00
CA ASN A 69 -6.74 -9.11 22.35
C ASN A 69 -5.86 -7.91 22.71
N PRO A 70 -6.00 -6.77 22.02
CA PRO A 70 -5.19 -5.57 22.29
C PRO A 70 -5.38 -5.00 23.70
N ASP A 71 -6.54 -5.17 24.29
CA ASP A 71 -6.83 -4.66 25.63
C ASP A 71 -5.96 -5.31 26.70
N ASP A 72 -5.55 -6.56 26.48
CA ASP A 72 -4.68 -7.29 27.39
C ASP A 72 -3.20 -6.84 27.27
N ALA A 73 -2.87 -6.04 26.26
CA ALA A 73 -1.53 -5.51 26.02
C ALA A 73 -1.34 -4.08 26.54
N ALA A 74 -2.29 -3.53 27.28
CA ALA A 74 -2.31 -2.12 27.70
C ALA A 74 -1.42 -1.84 28.93
N ASP A 75 -0.21 -2.41 28.99
CA ASP A 75 0.72 -2.25 30.12
C ASP A 75 1.29 -0.83 30.23
N MET A 76 1.36 -0.12 29.10
CA MET A 76 1.94 1.22 29.05
C MET A 76 0.89 2.33 29.03
N LYS A 77 -0.32 1.99 29.37
CA LYS A 77 -1.46 2.90 29.26
C LYS A 77 -1.42 4.05 30.30
N TRP A 78 -0.70 3.87 31.38
CA TRP A 78 -0.48 4.85 32.44
C TRP A 78 1.02 5.04 32.67
#